data_00103cb294323be5beb196dca4d36889
#
_entry.id   00103cb294323be5beb196dca4d36889
#
_cell.length_a   1.000
_cell.length_b   1.000
_cell.length_c   1.000
_cell.angle_alpha   90.00
_cell.angle_beta   90.00
_cell.angle_gamma   90.00
#
_symmetry.space_group_name_H-M   'P 1'
#
loop_
_entity.id
_entity.type
_entity.pdbx_description
1 polymer ?
#
loop_
_entity_poly.entity_id
_entity_poly.type
_entity_poly.pdbx_seq_one_letter_code
_entity_poly.pdbx_strand_id
1 'polypeptide(L)'
;MNNRLQRGVALIEALVAILLFSIGLLAIAALQANMVKNTGEAKYRVDASNIAQQRIGMMWADPNNLANYIEPLPGTDISNLLPLGRRVTLQSATDSTQFTITITWQPAGESQHRYTTIATIAGG
;
A
#
# COMPACT_ATOMS: atom_id res chain seq x y z
N MET A 1 -61.44 -18.13 -10.31
CA MET A 1 -61.12 -17.66 -11.34
C MET A 1 -59.67 -17.32 -11.48
N ASN A 2 -59.00 -16.84 -11.89
CA ASN A 2 -57.68 -16.36 -12.29
C ASN A 2 -56.51 -16.78 -11.43
N ASN A 3 -56.58 -17.96 -10.79
CA ASN A 3 -55.42 -18.50 -10.07
C ASN A 3 -54.20 -18.70 -10.93
N ARG A 4 -54.41 -18.99 -12.23
CA ARG A 4 -53.31 -19.14 -13.20
C ARG A 4 -52.58 -17.83 -13.46
N LEU A 5 -53.28 -16.73 -13.57
CA LEU A 5 -52.70 -15.39 -13.77
C LEU A 5 -51.96 -14.95 -12.51
N GLN A 6 -52.53 -15.22 -11.33
CA GLN A 6 -51.89 -14.93 -10.07
C GLN A 6 -50.61 -15.73 -9.86
N ARG A 7 -50.58 -16.99 -10.30
CA ARG A 7 -49.36 -17.84 -10.26
C ARG A 7 -48.31 -17.31 -11.20
N GLY A 8 -48.67 -16.87 -12.41
CA GLY A 8 -47.76 -16.29 -13.37
C GLY A 8 -47.10 -15.02 -12.87
N VAL A 9 -47.90 -14.14 -12.22
CA VAL A 9 -47.41 -12.91 -11.61
C VAL A 9 -46.45 -13.21 -10.45
N ALA A 10 -46.84 -14.19 -9.59
CA ALA A 10 -46.00 -14.60 -8.49
C ALA A 10 -44.63 -15.17 -8.93
N LEU A 11 -44.64 -15.95 -10.05
CA LEU A 11 -43.37 -16.47 -10.60
C LEU A 11 -42.47 -15.36 -11.13
N ILE A 12 -43.05 -14.39 -11.86
CA ILE A 12 -42.31 -13.25 -12.37
C ILE A 12 -41.74 -12.42 -11.22
N GLU A 13 -42.55 -12.18 -10.21
CA GLU A 13 -42.13 -11.46 -9.02
C GLU A 13 -41.00 -12.16 -8.31
N ALA A 14 -41.05 -13.47 -8.16
CA ALA A 14 -39.96 -14.26 -7.57
C ALA A 14 -38.69 -14.19 -8.40
N LEU A 15 -38.81 -14.29 -9.73
CA LEU A 15 -37.64 -14.19 -10.62
C LEU A 15 -36.99 -12.82 -10.54
N VAL A 16 -37.76 -11.75 -10.53
CA VAL A 16 -37.27 -10.37 -10.41
C VAL A 16 -36.57 -10.18 -9.05
N ALA A 17 -37.18 -10.71 -7.98
CA ALA A 17 -36.60 -10.63 -6.63
C ALA A 17 -35.24 -11.34 -6.57
N ILE A 18 -35.11 -12.52 -7.16
CA ILE A 18 -33.85 -13.25 -7.22
C ILE A 18 -32.81 -12.48 -8.05
N LEU A 19 -33.23 -11.91 -9.16
CA LEU A 19 -32.34 -11.11 -10.02
C LEU A 19 -31.80 -9.91 -9.26
N LEU A 20 -32.66 -9.14 -8.61
CA LEU A 20 -32.25 -7.96 -7.84
C LEU A 20 -31.35 -8.33 -6.68
N PHE A 21 -31.65 -9.43 -6.00
CA PHE A 21 -30.84 -9.93 -4.89
C PHE A 21 -29.45 -10.34 -5.38
N SER A 22 -29.37 -11.01 -6.52
CA SER A 22 -28.08 -11.43 -7.10
C SER A 22 -27.22 -10.24 -7.50
N ILE A 23 -27.82 -9.21 -8.08
CA ILE A 23 -27.12 -7.97 -8.43
C ILE A 23 -26.62 -7.28 -7.16
N GLY A 24 -27.43 -7.22 -6.13
CA GLY A 24 -27.06 -6.63 -4.84
C GLY A 24 -25.89 -7.35 -4.18
N LEU A 25 -25.89 -8.68 -4.17
CA LEU A 25 -24.79 -9.48 -3.65
C LEU A 25 -23.50 -9.26 -4.42
N LEU A 26 -23.58 -9.22 -5.75
CA LEU A 26 -22.41 -8.99 -6.59
C LEU A 26 -21.81 -7.61 -6.34
N ALA A 27 -22.65 -6.59 -6.17
CA ALA A 27 -22.20 -5.23 -5.88
C ALA A 27 -21.47 -5.16 -4.52
N ILE A 28 -22.00 -5.84 -3.50
CA ILE A 28 -21.36 -5.90 -2.19
C ILE A 28 -20.02 -6.63 -2.27
N ALA A 29 -19.96 -7.74 -3.00
CA ALA A 29 -18.73 -8.48 -3.17
C ALA A 29 -17.63 -7.64 -3.87
N ALA A 30 -18.00 -6.89 -4.91
CA ALA A 30 -17.09 -5.99 -5.60
C ALA A 30 -16.58 -4.88 -4.68
N LEU A 31 -17.45 -4.30 -3.87
CA LEU A 31 -17.08 -3.27 -2.90
C LEU A 31 -16.09 -3.80 -1.86
N GLN A 32 -16.35 -5.01 -1.32
CA GLN A 32 -15.46 -5.64 -0.36
C GLN A 32 -14.08 -5.93 -0.94
N ALA A 33 -14.00 -6.37 -2.18
CA ALA A 33 -12.74 -6.61 -2.87
C ALA A 33 -11.92 -5.32 -2.99
N ASN A 34 -12.54 -4.20 -3.33
CA ASN A 34 -11.88 -2.90 -3.40
C ASN A 34 -11.42 -2.42 -2.02
N MET A 35 -12.20 -2.65 -0.98
CA MET A 35 -11.83 -2.29 0.39
C MET A 35 -10.60 -3.06 0.87
N VAL A 36 -10.52 -4.35 0.60
CA VAL A 36 -9.37 -5.18 0.95
C VAL A 36 -8.11 -4.69 0.26
N LYS A 37 -8.20 -4.37 -1.03
CA LYS A 37 -7.07 -3.84 -1.79
C LYS A 37 -6.59 -2.49 -1.23
N ASN A 38 -7.51 -1.58 -0.96
CA ASN A 38 -7.19 -0.25 -0.43
C ASN A 38 -6.58 -0.34 0.97
N THR A 39 -7.06 -1.24 1.81
CA THR A 39 -6.52 -1.47 3.15
C THR A 39 -5.09 -2.01 3.07
N GLY A 40 -4.82 -2.94 2.16
CA GLY A 40 -3.48 -3.48 1.94
C GLY A 40 -2.51 -2.41 1.48
N GLU A 41 -2.92 -1.55 0.55
CA GLU A 41 -2.11 -0.44 0.06
C GLU A 41 -1.81 0.56 1.16
N ALA A 42 -2.80 0.93 1.97
CA ALA A 42 -2.62 1.83 3.11
C ALA A 42 -1.66 1.22 4.14
N LYS A 43 -1.76 -0.07 4.41
CA LYS A 43 -0.86 -0.78 5.32
C LYS A 43 0.58 -0.70 4.84
N TYR A 44 0.84 -0.98 3.57
CA TYR A 44 2.20 -0.93 3.02
C TYR A 44 2.79 0.47 3.09
N ARG A 45 1.98 1.50 2.87
CA ARG A 45 2.44 2.89 2.99
C ARG A 45 2.80 3.25 4.41
N VAL A 46 2.02 2.82 5.38
CA VAL A 46 2.33 3.01 6.80
C VAL A 46 3.61 2.26 7.17
N ASP A 47 3.76 1.02 6.72
CA ASP A 47 4.95 0.23 6.96
C ASP A 47 6.19 0.89 6.33
N ALA A 48 6.07 1.39 5.11
CA ALA A 48 7.16 2.10 4.42
C ALA A 48 7.55 3.38 5.17
N SER A 49 6.58 4.14 5.63
CA SER A 49 6.82 5.32 6.46
C SER A 49 7.56 4.97 7.75
N ASN A 50 7.14 3.91 8.42
CA ASN A 50 7.79 3.45 9.65
C ASN A 50 9.23 2.99 9.40
N ILE A 51 9.48 2.29 8.31
CA ILE A 51 10.83 1.86 7.92
C ILE A 51 11.73 3.07 7.67
N ALA A 52 11.23 4.08 6.96
CA ALA A 52 11.96 5.30 6.71
C ALA A 52 12.23 6.08 8.01
N GLN A 53 11.25 6.20 8.88
CA GLN A 53 11.41 6.88 10.17
C GLN A 53 12.40 6.15 11.09
N GLN A 54 12.39 4.84 11.06
CA GLN A 54 13.35 4.04 11.80
C GLN A 54 14.79 4.29 11.31
N ARG A 55 14.97 4.38 9.99
CA ARG A 55 16.28 4.70 9.39
C ARG A 55 16.74 6.09 9.82
N ILE A 56 15.86 7.07 9.77
CA ILE A 56 16.15 8.43 10.21
C ILE A 56 16.55 8.46 11.68
N GLY A 57 15.82 7.74 12.52
CA GLY A 57 16.12 7.65 13.95
C GLY A 57 17.50 7.06 14.23
N MET A 58 17.88 6.02 13.48
CA MET A 58 19.20 5.41 13.58
C MET A 58 20.29 6.40 13.20
N MET A 59 20.09 7.18 12.15
CA MET A 59 21.02 8.19 11.69
C MET A 59 21.17 9.34 12.70
N TRP A 60 20.06 9.78 13.29
CA TRP A 60 20.07 10.79 14.35
C TRP A 60 20.83 10.32 15.60
N ALA A 61 20.76 9.04 15.90
CA ALA A 61 21.48 8.44 17.03
C ALA A 61 22.96 8.26 16.77
N ASP A 62 23.41 8.35 15.52
CA ASP A 62 24.79 8.09 15.13
C ASP A 62 25.29 9.13 14.11
N PRO A 63 25.29 10.42 14.46
CA PRO A 63 25.54 11.49 13.50
C PRO A 63 26.98 11.55 12.99
N ASN A 64 27.90 10.89 13.67
CA ASN A 64 29.32 10.89 13.27
C ASN A 64 29.64 9.83 12.22
N ASN A 65 28.71 8.91 11.95
CA ASN A 65 28.91 7.79 11.03
C ASN A 65 27.84 7.74 9.93
N LEU A 66 27.39 8.90 9.46
CA LEU A 66 26.30 8.98 8.48
C LEU A 66 26.64 8.29 7.16
N ALA A 67 27.90 8.25 6.78
CA ALA A 67 28.33 7.56 5.57
C ALA A 67 28.00 6.06 5.60
N ASN A 68 27.95 5.45 6.79
CA ASN A 68 27.62 4.03 6.94
C ASN A 68 26.15 3.72 6.66
N TYR A 69 25.30 4.75 6.61
CA TYR A 69 23.87 4.61 6.37
C TYR A 69 23.48 4.82 4.91
N ILE A 70 24.44 5.21 4.07
CA ILE A 70 24.17 5.39 2.64
C ILE A 70 23.95 4.01 2.01
N GLU A 71 22.85 3.90 1.30
CA GLU A 71 22.43 2.68 0.60
C GLU A 71 22.19 3.04 -0.86
N PRO A 72 23.25 2.91 -1.72
CA PRO A 72 23.09 3.30 -3.13
C PRO A 72 22.18 2.36 -3.89
N LEU A 73 21.72 2.80 -5.05
CA LEU A 73 20.89 1.98 -5.93
C LEU A 73 21.62 0.66 -6.28
N PRO A 74 20.93 -0.47 -6.33
CA PRO A 74 19.47 -0.67 -6.26
C PRO A 74 18.89 -0.67 -4.84
N GLY A 75 19.69 -0.43 -3.82
CA GLY A 75 19.26 -0.35 -2.43
C GLY A 75 19.38 -1.66 -1.67
N THR A 76 19.06 -1.59 -0.40
CA THR A 76 19.07 -2.74 0.50
C THR A 76 17.78 -3.53 0.34
N ASP A 77 17.89 -4.84 0.24
CA ASP A 77 16.74 -5.75 0.15
C ASP A 77 16.01 -5.78 1.49
N ILE A 78 14.76 -5.35 1.50
CA ILE A 78 13.86 -5.41 2.64
C ILE A 78 12.60 -6.23 2.32
N SER A 79 12.76 -7.26 1.48
CA SER A 79 11.64 -8.12 1.08
C SER A 79 11.03 -8.90 2.23
N ASN A 80 11.71 -9.00 3.35
CA ASN A 80 11.14 -9.55 4.59
C ASN A 80 10.13 -8.61 5.27
N LEU A 81 10.13 -7.33 4.91
CA LEU A 81 9.24 -6.31 5.49
C LEU A 81 8.15 -5.88 4.52
N LEU A 82 8.47 -5.78 3.24
CA LEU A 82 7.54 -5.35 2.18
C LEU A 82 7.73 -6.24 0.95
N PRO A 83 6.67 -6.53 0.18
CA PRO A 83 6.79 -7.33 -1.03
C PRO A 83 7.79 -6.71 -2.01
N LEU A 84 8.82 -7.45 -2.41
CA LEU A 84 9.91 -6.96 -3.26
C LEU A 84 10.49 -5.62 -2.76
N GLY A 85 10.55 -5.45 -1.45
CA GLY A 85 10.93 -4.19 -0.82
C GLY A 85 12.40 -3.86 -1.03
N ARG A 86 12.67 -2.56 -1.26
CA ARG A 86 14.01 -1.99 -1.34
C ARG A 86 14.05 -0.68 -0.57
N ARG A 87 15.19 -0.41 0.05
CA ARG A 87 15.43 0.85 0.74
C ARG A 87 16.70 1.48 0.18
N VAL A 88 16.58 2.74 -0.23
CA VAL A 88 17.68 3.53 -0.74
C VAL A 88 17.86 4.75 0.16
N THR A 89 19.07 5.01 0.60
CA THR A 89 19.42 6.19 1.39
C THR A 89 20.56 6.92 0.67
N LEU A 90 20.29 8.13 0.23
CA LEU A 90 21.27 8.92 -0.52
C LEU A 90 21.46 10.29 0.14
N GLN A 91 22.72 10.73 0.17
CA GLN A 91 23.06 12.08 0.63
C GLN A 91 22.87 13.06 -0.52
N SER A 92 22.40 14.25 -0.22
CA SER A 92 22.28 15.32 -1.22
C SER A 92 23.64 15.71 -1.74
N ALA A 93 23.72 15.98 -3.05
CA ALA A 93 24.96 16.46 -3.68
C ALA A 93 25.29 17.90 -3.29
N THR A 94 24.30 18.67 -2.85
CA THR A 94 24.44 20.11 -2.55
C THR A 94 24.42 20.41 -1.06
N ASP A 95 23.91 19.50 -0.23
CA ASP A 95 23.79 19.68 1.21
C ASP A 95 24.17 18.37 1.92
N SER A 96 25.33 18.37 2.57
CA SER A 96 25.83 17.18 3.26
C SER A 96 25.00 16.77 4.48
N THR A 97 24.10 17.63 4.95
CA THR A 97 23.22 17.33 6.07
C THR A 97 21.90 16.72 5.63
N GLN A 98 21.59 16.77 4.35
CA GLN A 98 20.32 16.33 3.81
C GLN A 98 20.40 14.93 3.21
N PHE A 99 19.50 14.07 3.60
CA PHE A 99 19.42 12.69 3.13
C PHE A 99 18.02 12.40 2.59
N THR A 100 17.97 11.66 1.49
CA THR A 100 16.71 11.19 0.90
C THR A 100 16.62 9.70 1.12
N ILE A 101 15.52 9.27 1.74
CA ILE A 101 15.22 7.85 1.97
C ILE A 101 14.04 7.47 1.11
N THR A 102 14.23 6.48 0.25
CA THR A 102 13.21 5.97 -0.65
C THR A 102 12.95 4.51 -0.34
N ILE A 103 11.70 4.20 -0.07
CA ILE A 103 11.22 2.84 0.12
C ILE A 103 10.37 2.48 -1.09
N THR A 104 10.69 1.36 -1.73
CA THR A 104 9.89 0.84 -2.84
C THR A 104 9.38 -0.55 -2.49
N TRP A 105 8.20 -0.88 -2.99
CA TRP A 105 7.61 -2.21 -2.84
C TRP A 105 6.70 -2.48 -4.03
N GLN A 106 6.47 -3.77 -4.28
CA GLN A 106 5.62 -4.19 -5.39
C GLN A 106 4.83 -5.43 -5.00
N PRO A 107 3.55 -5.26 -4.63
CA PRO A 107 2.67 -6.41 -4.42
C PRO A 107 2.48 -7.21 -5.71
N ALA A 108 2.18 -8.49 -5.58
CA ALA A 108 1.97 -9.36 -6.72
C ALA A 108 0.85 -8.84 -7.62
N GLY A 109 1.10 -8.73 -8.91
CA GLY A 109 0.12 -8.25 -9.90
C GLY A 109 -0.09 -6.75 -9.94
N GLU A 110 0.69 -5.98 -9.19
CA GLU A 110 0.60 -4.53 -9.16
C GLU A 110 1.89 -3.88 -9.65
N SER A 111 1.82 -2.59 -9.98
CA SER A 111 3.00 -1.79 -10.29
C SER A 111 3.78 -1.47 -9.01
N GLN A 112 5.03 -1.04 -9.19
CA GLN A 112 5.85 -0.64 -8.06
C GLN A 112 5.32 0.63 -7.40
N HIS A 113 5.26 0.61 -6.07
CA HIS A 113 4.92 1.76 -5.25
C HIS A 113 6.17 2.35 -4.61
N ARG A 114 6.10 3.63 -4.24
CA ARG A 114 7.23 4.36 -3.68
C ARG A 114 6.77 5.29 -2.56
N TYR A 115 7.57 5.32 -1.51
CA TYR A 115 7.51 6.34 -0.46
C TYR A 115 8.87 7.00 -0.34
N THR A 116 8.91 8.32 -0.40
CA THR A 116 10.15 9.09 -0.31
C THR A 116 10.03 10.15 0.79
N THR A 117 11.05 10.26 1.61
CA THR A 117 11.14 11.30 2.61
C THR A 117 12.54 11.90 2.62
N ILE A 118 12.63 13.15 3.03
CA ILE A 118 13.88 13.87 3.15
C ILE A 118 14.10 14.19 4.62
N ALA A 119 15.29 13.91 5.11
CA ALA A 119 15.69 14.20 6.48
C ALA A 119 16.90 15.09 6.49
N THR A 120 16.92 16.08 7.38
CA THR A 120 18.09 16.92 7.64
C THR A 120 18.69 16.46 8.97
N ILE A 121 19.92 15.97 8.91
CA ILE A 121 20.64 15.46 10.07
C ILE A 121 21.90 16.28 10.24
N ALA A 122 21.91 17.09 11.28
CA ALA A 122 23.08 17.86 11.64
C ALA A 122 24.18 16.93 12.12
N GLY A 123 25.25 16.84 11.36
CA GLY A 123 26.40 16.04 11.71
C GLY A 123 27.06 16.56 12.99
N GLY A 124 27.54 15.63 13.77
CA GLY A 124 28.28 15.98 14.98
C GLY A 124 29.68 16.51 14.68
#